data_7621393ca2519f2c7a88245bab5f3989
#
_entry.id   7621393ca2519f2c7a88245bab5f3989
#
_cell.length_a   1.000
_cell.length_b   1.000
_cell.length_c   1.000
_cell.angle_alpha   90.00
_cell.angle_beta   90.00
_cell.angle_gamma   90.00
#
_symmetry.space_group_name_H-M   'P 1'
#
loop_
_entity.id
_entity.type
_entity.pdbx_description
1 polymer ?
#
loop_
_entity_poly.entity_id
_entity_poly.type
_entity_poly.pdbx_seq_one_letter_code
_entity_poly.pdbx_strand_id
1 'polypeptide(L)'
;MEKKGKSLELAEPRDAIDLVPTWDPQLWWVFAAVAVIVALVFLVLLLLRRKPTVDASKEKREAYLEAKAALSGDAVTEPRESAIRVSMILRRYLARSMNEPALFETHEEFIARHDGLKDLPDALKSEVGDFFSMLAATKYAPDDIVTVDANSSQTAGAAILERIHSA
;
A
#
# COMPACT_ATOMS: atom_id res chain seq x y z
N MET A 1 -44.67 -3.31 81.01
CA MET A 1 -43.95 -3.62 79.81
C MET A 1 -43.56 -2.37 79.10
N GLU A 2 -42.36 -1.91 79.38
CA GLU A 2 -41.81 -0.63 78.93
C GLU A 2 -41.03 -0.86 77.60
N LYS A 3 -41.54 -0.35 76.44
CA LYS A 3 -40.88 -0.39 75.18
C LYS A 3 -39.74 0.61 75.17
N LYS A 4 -38.52 0.16 75.38
CA LYS A 4 -37.29 0.89 75.25
C LYS A 4 -37.16 1.36 73.79
N GLY A 5 -37.42 2.64 73.54
CA GLY A 5 -37.22 3.26 72.23
C GLY A 5 -35.75 3.21 71.85
N LYS A 6 -35.46 2.54 70.72
CA LYS A 6 -34.14 2.58 70.08
C LYS A 6 -33.89 3.98 69.60
N SER A 7 -33.00 4.72 70.26
CA SER A 7 -32.51 6.02 69.75
C SER A 7 -31.80 5.75 68.43
N LEU A 8 -32.28 6.34 67.37
CA LEU A 8 -31.57 6.42 66.12
C LEU A 8 -30.33 7.32 66.33
N GLU A 9 -29.17 6.69 66.48
CA GLU A 9 -27.90 7.42 66.37
C GLU A 9 -27.78 7.91 64.94
N LEU A 10 -27.98 9.20 64.74
CA LEU A 10 -27.63 9.84 63.46
C LEU A 10 -26.09 9.76 63.31
N ALA A 11 -25.64 9.12 62.27
CA ALA A 11 -24.24 9.14 61.88
C ALA A 11 -23.79 10.57 61.72
N GLU A 12 -22.65 10.91 62.30
CA GLU A 12 -22.07 12.27 62.12
C GLU A 12 -21.95 12.58 60.62
N PRO A 13 -22.32 13.81 60.21
CA PRO A 13 -22.19 14.23 58.82
C PRO A 13 -20.72 14.16 58.43
N ARG A 14 -20.39 13.32 57.47
CA ARG A 14 -19.08 13.30 56.87
C ARG A 14 -18.82 14.61 56.17
N ASP A 15 -17.69 15.23 56.47
CA ASP A 15 -17.28 16.44 55.78
C ASP A 15 -17.27 16.23 54.29
N ALA A 16 -17.83 17.18 53.52
CA ALA A 16 -17.94 17.11 52.07
C ALA A 16 -16.54 17.02 51.39
N ILE A 17 -15.49 17.34 52.09
CA ILE A 17 -14.09 17.24 51.65
C ILE A 17 -13.66 15.80 51.50
N ASP A 18 -14.18 14.85 52.28
CA ASP A 18 -13.86 13.43 52.17
C ASP A 18 -14.49 12.75 50.93
N LEU A 19 -15.42 13.41 50.26
CA LEU A 19 -16.08 12.93 49.06
C LEU A 19 -15.42 13.42 47.78
N VAL A 20 -14.48 14.33 47.85
CA VAL A 20 -13.71 14.82 46.69
C VAL A 20 -12.52 13.90 46.51
N PRO A 21 -12.39 13.22 45.35
CA PRO A 21 -11.21 12.42 45.10
C PRO A 21 -9.96 13.30 45.20
N THR A 22 -9.13 13.06 46.20
CA THR A 22 -7.85 13.76 46.32
C THR A 22 -7.02 13.36 45.12
N TRP A 23 -6.65 14.33 44.30
CA TRP A 23 -5.74 14.12 43.20
C TRP A 23 -4.39 13.62 43.75
N ASP A 24 -4.11 12.34 43.57
CA ASP A 24 -2.83 11.77 43.97
C ASP A 24 -1.74 12.22 42.96
N PRO A 25 -0.77 13.06 43.39
CA PRO A 25 0.27 13.53 42.47
C PRO A 25 1.11 12.38 41.90
N GLN A 26 1.08 11.19 42.49
CA GLN A 26 1.77 10.02 41.95
C GLN A 26 1.11 9.50 40.66
N LEU A 27 -0.21 9.59 40.53
CA LEU A 27 -0.93 9.22 39.30
C LEU A 27 -0.55 10.11 38.12
N TRP A 28 -0.19 11.36 38.34
CA TRP A 28 0.23 12.25 37.25
C TRP A 28 1.52 11.80 36.57
N TRP A 29 2.46 11.27 37.34
CA TRP A 29 3.71 10.71 36.77
C TRP A 29 3.45 9.50 35.87
N VAL A 30 2.45 8.68 36.20
CA VAL A 30 2.04 7.53 35.37
C VAL A 30 1.48 8.02 34.04
N PHE A 31 0.60 9.02 34.06
CA PHE A 31 0.07 9.62 32.83
C PHE A 31 1.17 10.30 31.99
N ALA A 32 2.10 11.00 32.62
CA ALA A 32 3.24 11.58 31.94
C ALA A 32 4.12 10.52 31.28
N ALA A 33 4.43 9.42 31.98
CA ALA A 33 5.21 8.32 31.45
C ALA A 33 4.52 7.64 30.25
N VAL A 34 3.21 7.39 30.34
CA VAL A 34 2.42 6.83 29.23
C VAL A 34 2.41 7.78 28.02
N ALA A 35 2.23 9.09 28.24
CA ALA A 35 2.25 10.07 27.17
C ALA A 35 3.61 10.11 26.45
N VAL A 36 4.73 10.01 27.18
CA VAL A 36 6.08 9.94 26.61
C VAL A 36 6.25 8.66 25.77
N ILE A 37 5.78 7.51 26.27
CA ILE A 37 5.85 6.24 25.54
C ILE A 37 5.05 6.33 24.24
N VAL A 38 3.82 6.85 24.28
CA VAL A 38 2.97 7.04 23.11
C VAL A 38 3.62 7.98 22.10
N ALA A 39 4.20 9.09 22.57
CA ALA A 39 4.93 10.03 21.71
C ALA A 39 6.16 9.39 21.06
N LEU A 40 6.92 8.57 21.78
CA LEU A 40 8.06 7.82 21.26
C LEU A 40 7.63 6.80 20.22
N VAL A 41 6.59 6.01 20.48
CA VAL A 41 6.03 5.05 19.52
C VAL A 41 5.57 5.78 18.27
N PHE A 42 4.85 6.89 18.42
CA PHE A 42 4.40 7.70 17.29
C PHE A 42 5.57 8.27 16.48
N LEU A 43 6.61 8.77 17.16
CA LEU A 43 7.84 9.25 16.52
C LEU A 43 8.54 8.14 15.75
N VAL A 44 8.68 6.96 16.35
CA VAL A 44 9.28 5.78 15.68
C VAL A 44 8.45 5.39 14.44
N LEU A 45 7.11 5.36 14.56
CA LEU A 45 6.24 5.07 13.42
C LEU A 45 6.37 6.13 12.32
N LEU A 46 6.50 7.42 12.67
CA LEU A 46 6.76 8.49 11.70
C LEU A 46 8.12 8.35 11.02
N LEU A 47 9.17 7.98 11.77
CA LEU A 47 10.50 7.73 11.22
C LEU A 47 10.53 6.51 10.30
N LEU A 48 9.83 5.43 10.67
CA LEU A 48 9.69 4.23 9.83
C LEU A 48 8.83 4.50 8.58
N ARG A 49 7.87 5.42 8.66
CA ARG A 49 7.09 5.88 7.49
C ARG A 49 7.86 6.83 6.58
N ARG A 50 8.92 7.47 7.06
CA ARG A 50 9.82 8.21 6.19
C ARG A 50 10.59 7.19 5.37
N LYS A 51 10.02 6.84 4.20
CA LYS A 51 10.80 6.15 3.17
C LYS A 51 12.07 6.96 2.98
N PRO A 52 13.27 6.31 2.93
CA PRO A 52 14.48 7.03 2.56
C PRO A 52 14.14 7.81 1.28
N THR A 53 14.48 9.08 1.25
CA THR A 53 14.41 9.88 0.03
C THR A 53 15.52 9.38 -0.90
N VAL A 54 15.34 8.16 -1.40
CA VAL A 54 16.03 7.74 -2.61
C VAL A 54 15.58 8.74 -3.65
N ASP A 55 16.52 9.36 -4.31
CA ASP A 55 16.24 10.32 -5.36
C ASP A 55 15.25 9.65 -6.33
N ALA A 56 13.99 10.08 -6.30
CA ALA A 56 12.89 9.41 -7.02
C ALA A 56 13.20 9.30 -8.52
N SER A 57 13.97 10.27 -9.04
CA SER A 57 14.44 10.26 -10.42
C SER A 57 15.48 9.16 -10.67
N LYS A 58 16.34 8.91 -9.69
CA LYS A 58 17.33 7.84 -9.75
C LYS A 58 16.66 6.48 -9.69
N GLU A 59 15.71 6.29 -8.78
CA GLU A 59 14.95 5.04 -8.65
C GLU A 59 14.11 4.76 -9.91
N LYS A 60 13.43 5.77 -10.47
CA LYS A 60 12.70 5.67 -11.74
C LYS A 60 13.64 5.21 -12.87
N ARG A 61 14.83 5.81 -12.94
CA ARG A 61 15.82 5.46 -13.97
C ARG A 61 16.39 4.05 -13.81
N GLU A 62 16.73 3.65 -12.59
CA GLU A 62 17.22 2.30 -12.29
C GLU A 62 16.14 1.25 -12.59
N ALA A 63 14.91 1.48 -12.17
CA ALA A 63 13.77 0.61 -12.48
C ALA A 63 13.53 0.48 -13.99
N TYR A 64 13.68 1.58 -14.75
CA TYR A 64 13.56 1.55 -16.21
C TYR A 64 14.67 0.70 -16.86
N LEU A 65 15.93 0.90 -16.46
CA LEU A 65 17.06 0.16 -17.03
C LEU A 65 16.94 -1.34 -16.74
N GLU A 66 16.51 -1.71 -15.52
CA GLU A 66 16.24 -3.10 -15.13
C GLU A 66 15.11 -3.70 -15.98
N ALA A 67 13.99 -2.99 -16.12
CA ALA A 67 12.85 -3.44 -16.91
C ALA A 67 13.21 -3.60 -18.40
N LYS A 68 13.96 -2.63 -18.95
CA LYS A 68 14.42 -2.66 -20.34
C LYS A 68 15.36 -3.85 -20.58
N ALA A 69 16.31 -4.08 -19.68
CA ALA A 69 17.21 -5.23 -19.78
C ALA A 69 16.44 -6.57 -19.68
N ALA A 70 15.46 -6.65 -18.76
CA ALA A 70 14.63 -7.84 -18.61
C ALA A 70 13.74 -8.13 -19.83
N LEU A 71 13.23 -7.10 -20.51
CA LEU A 71 12.47 -7.24 -21.76
C LEU A 71 13.35 -7.56 -22.96
N SER A 72 14.62 -7.12 -22.97
CA SER A 72 15.58 -7.40 -24.04
C SER A 72 16.30 -8.75 -23.87
N GLY A 73 16.09 -9.45 -22.75
CA GLY A 73 16.69 -10.76 -22.49
C GLY A 73 16.12 -11.87 -23.38
N ASP A 74 16.52 -13.11 -23.07
CA ASP A 74 16.16 -14.28 -23.88
C ASP A 74 14.69 -14.32 -24.25
N ALA A 75 14.44 -14.48 -25.55
CA ALA A 75 13.10 -14.59 -26.11
C ALA A 75 12.43 -15.86 -25.57
N VAL A 76 11.31 -15.66 -24.85
CA VAL A 76 10.44 -16.78 -24.46
C VAL A 76 9.66 -17.20 -25.69
N THR A 77 9.73 -18.47 -26.02
CA THR A 77 9.10 -19.00 -27.25
C THR A 77 7.59 -19.19 -27.05
N GLU A 78 7.15 -19.45 -25.81
CA GLU A 78 5.75 -19.70 -25.52
C GLU A 78 5.00 -18.40 -25.28
N PRO A 79 3.89 -18.13 -26.00
CA PRO A 79 3.13 -16.88 -25.88
C PRO A 79 2.59 -16.61 -24.48
N ARG A 80 2.09 -17.64 -23.78
CA ARG A 80 1.56 -17.53 -22.43
C ARG A 80 2.66 -17.14 -21.42
N GLU A 81 3.80 -17.78 -21.48
CA GLU A 81 4.94 -17.48 -20.61
C GLU A 81 5.48 -16.08 -20.89
N SER A 82 5.55 -15.68 -22.16
CA SER A 82 5.90 -14.33 -22.58
C SER A 82 4.94 -13.27 -21.98
N ALA A 83 3.64 -13.50 -22.08
CA ALA A 83 2.63 -12.60 -21.53
C ALA A 83 2.75 -12.46 -20.00
N ILE A 84 2.99 -13.55 -19.28
CA ILE A 84 3.22 -13.55 -17.83
C ILE A 84 4.46 -12.74 -17.50
N ARG A 85 5.58 -13.01 -18.17
CA ARG A 85 6.87 -12.34 -17.95
C ARG A 85 6.78 -10.86 -18.23
N VAL A 86 6.22 -10.45 -19.35
CA VAL A 86 6.04 -9.03 -19.72
C VAL A 86 5.15 -8.31 -18.71
N SER A 87 4.02 -8.92 -18.34
CA SER A 87 3.13 -8.37 -17.30
C SER A 87 3.85 -8.13 -15.98
N MET A 88 4.64 -9.10 -15.51
CA MET A 88 5.39 -8.98 -14.25
C MET A 88 6.48 -7.92 -14.30
N ILE A 89 7.20 -7.80 -15.42
CA ILE A 89 8.24 -6.77 -15.61
C ILE A 89 7.62 -5.38 -15.54
N LEU A 90 6.54 -5.15 -16.29
CA LEU A 90 5.87 -3.83 -16.30
C LEU A 90 5.25 -3.48 -14.94
N ARG A 91 4.60 -4.44 -14.27
CA ARG A 91 4.07 -4.21 -12.92
C ARG A 91 5.16 -3.88 -11.91
N ARG A 92 6.32 -4.54 -11.99
CA ARG A 92 7.47 -4.23 -11.14
C ARG A 92 8.01 -2.83 -11.42
N TYR A 93 8.08 -2.43 -12.67
CA TYR A 93 8.45 -1.08 -13.05
C TYR A 93 7.48 -0.04 -12.48
N LEU A 94 6.17 -0.21 -12.68
CA LEU A 94 5.14 0.69 -12.15
C LEU A 94 5.20 0.79 -10.61
N ALA A 95 5.38 -0.33 -9.94
CA ALA A 95 5.46 -0.35 -8.48
C ALA A 95 6.68 0.43 -7.95
N ARG A 96 7.83 0.36 -8.63
CA ARG A 96 9.04 1.06 -8.20
C ARG A 96 9.10 2.50 -8.66
N SER A 97 8.67 2.80 -9.88
CA SER A 97 8.78 4.14 -10.48
C SER A 97 7.67 5.09 -10.03
N MET A 98 6.46 4.58 -9.80
CA MET A 98 5.27 5.37 -9.48
C MET A 98 4.71 5.06 -8.08
N ASN A 99 5.40 4.19 -7.33
CA ASN A 99 4.92 3.71 -6.02
C ASN A 99 3.50 3.10 -6.07
N GLU A 100 3.17 2.49 -7.20
CA GLU A 100 1.86 1.89 -7.45
C GLU A 100 1.80 0.46 -6.88
N PRO A 101 0.69 0.04 -6.26
CA PRO A 101 0.53 -1.31 -5.71
C PRO A 101 0.34 -2.40 -6.80
N ALA A 102 0.62 -2.10 -8.05
CA ALA A 102 0.39 -2.95 -9.22
C ALA A 102 0.93 -4.39 -9.11
N LEU A 103 1.96 -4.63 -8.27
CA LEU A 103 2.51 -5.96 -8.03
C LEU A 103 1.59 -6.84 -7.17
N PHE A 104 0.76 -6.23 -6.31
CA PHE A 104 -0.04 -6.93 -5.32
C PHE A 104 -1.51 -7.03 -5.71
N GLU A 105 -1.87 -6.45 -6.85
CA GLU A 105 -3.23 -6.42 -7.37
C GLU A 105 -3.44 -7.49 -8.43
N THR A 106 -4.63 -8.05 -8.46
CA THR A 106 -5.08 -8.86 -9.59
C THR A 106 -5.21 -7.98 -10.85
N HIS A 107 -5.36 -8.61 -12.02
CA HIS A 107 -5.58 -7.85 -13.25
C HIS A 107 -6.88 -7.02 -13.17
N GLU A 108 -7.94 -7.60 -12.64
CA GLU A 108 -9.25 -6.96 -12.51
C GLU A 108 -9.21 -5.78 -11.54
N GLU A 109 -8.55 -5.94 -10.39
CA GLU A 109 -8.36 -4.85 -9.41
C GLU A 109 -7.54 -3.71 -9.98
N PHE A 110 -6.46 -4.02 -10.72
CA PHE A 110 -5.61 -3.02 -11.36
C PHE A 110 -6.37 -2.19 -12.39
N ILE A 111 -7.20 -2.84 -13.23
CA ILE A 111 -8.01 -2.15 -14.26
C ILE A 111 -9.20 -1.42 -13.64
N ALA A 112 -9.85 -1.98 -12.60
CA ALA A 112 -11.01 -1.36 -11.94
C ALA A 112 -10.65 -0.13 -11.11
N ARG A 113 -9.39 0.01 -10.74
CA ARG A 113 -8.93 1.12 -9.91
C ARG A 113 -8.82 2.41 -10.71
N HIS A 114 -9.85 3.26 -10.62
CA HIS A 114 -9.91 4.56 -11.30
C HIS A 114 -8.75 5.50 -10.98
N ASP A 115 -8.13 5.33 -9.81
CA ASP A 115 -7.01 6.14 -9.33
C ASP A 115 -5.63 5.58 -9.73
N GLY A 116 -5.58 4.45 -10.40
CA GLY A 116 -4.35 3.86 -10.90
C GLY A 116 -3.68 4.76 -11.94
N LEU A 117 -2.33 4.81 -11.86
CA LEU A 117 -1.53 5.53 -12.86
C LEU A 117 -1.85 7.04 -12.95
N LYS A 118 -2.15 7.70 -11.81
CA LYS A 118 -2.55 9.12 -11.74
C LYS A 118 -1.63 10.06 -12.50
N ASP A 119 -0.34 9.76 -12.51
CA ASP A 119 0.70 10.59 -13.09
C ASP A 119 0.80 10.44 -14.61
N LEU A 120 0.04 9.51 -15.23
CA LEU A 120 0.05 9.32 -16.69
C LEU A 120 -1.08 10.10 -17.37
N PRO A 121 -0.87 10.57 -18.62
CA PRO A 121 -1.95 11.10 -19.46
C PRO A 121 -3.05 10.07 -19.71
N ASP A 122 -4.32 10.50 -19.79
CA ASP A 122 -5.47 9.60 -19.91
C ASP A 122 -5.40 8.67 -21.14
N ALA A 123 -4.89 9.16 -22.26
CA ALA A 123 -4.69 8.36 -23.46
C ALA A 123 -3.69 7.21 -23.21
N LEU A 124 -2.62 7.47 -22.45
CA LEU A 124 -1.63 6.45 -22.10
C LEU A 124 -2.15 5.47 -21.06
N LYS A 125 -3.00 5.92 -20.11
CA LYS A 125 -3.70 5.02 -19.17
C LYS A 125 -4.55 4.00 -19.89
N SER A 126 -5.35 4.46 -20.86
CA SER A 126 -6.19 3.55 -21.67
C SER A 126 -5.33 2.54 -22.40
N GLU A 127 -4.27 2.98 -23.06
CA GLU A 127 -3.38 2.09 -23.80
C GLU A 127 -2.67 1.07 -22.90
N VAL A 128 -2.20 1.49 -21.73
CA VAL A 128 -1.63 0.58 -20.73
C VAL A 128 -2.67 -0.44 -20.26
N GLY A 129 -3.90 0.00 -19.99
CA GLY A 129 -5.02 -0.85 -19.61
C GLY A 129 -5.35 -1.90 -20.69
N ASP A 130 -5.48 -1.46 -21.93
CA ASP A 130 -5.74 -2.35 -23.08
C ASP A 130 -4.62 -3.36 -23.27
N PHE A 131 -3.37 -2.93 -23.12
CA PHE A 131 -2.22 -3.81 -23.20
C PHE A 131 -2.22 -4.88 -22.09
N PHE A 132 -2.46 -4.49 -20.85
CA PHE A 132 -2.57 -5.47 -19.75
C PHE A 132 -3.76 -6.42 -19.94
N SER A 133 -4.86 -5.94 -20.53
CA SER A 133 -6.03 -6.77 -20.86
C SER A 133 -5.69 -7.81 -21.94
N MET A 134 -4.93 -7.41 -22.96
CA MET A 134 -4.41 -8.31 -23.98
C MET A 134 -3.48 -9.38 -23.37
N LEU A 135 -2.55 -8.98 -22.48
CA LEU A 135 -1.66 -9.94 -21.81
C LEU A 135 -2.45 -10.91 -20.92
N ALA A 136 -3.49 -10.44 -20.23
CA ALA A 136 -4.36 -11.29 -19.43
C ALA A 136 -5.15 -12.27 -20.31
N ALA A 137 -5.71 -11.80 -21.42
CA ALA A 137 -6.38 -12.67 -22.39
C ALA A 137 -5.45 -13.77 -22.90
N THR A 138 -4.20 -13.43 -23.28
CA THR A 138 -3.19 -14.41 -23.72
C THR A 138 -2.84 -15.42 -22.61
N LYS A 139 -2.73 -14.96 -21.36
CA LYS A 139 -2.41 -15.81 -20.21
C LYS A 139 -3.47 -16.86 -19.92
N TYR A 140 -4.75 -16.51 -20.08
CA TYR A 140 -5.88 -17.35 -19.71
C TYR A 140 -6.60 -17.99 -20.92
N ALA A 141 -6.16 -17.68 -22.15
CA ALA A 141 -6.71 -18.30 -23.35
C ALA A 141 -6.46 -19.81 -23.37
N PRO A 142 -7.38 -20.61 -23.91
CA PRO A 142 -7.11 -21.98 -24.30
C PRO A 142 -5.97 -22.04 -25.34
N ASP A 143 -5.16 -23.12 -25.31
CA ASP A 143 -3.95 -23.22 -26.13
C ASP A 143 -4.22 -23.15 -27.64
N ASP A 144 -5.40 -23.54 -28.07
CA ASP A 144 -5.88 -23.50 -29.45
C ASP A 144 -6.32 -22.12 -29.95
N ILE A 145 -6.44 -21.13 -29.06
CA ILE A 145 -6.95 -19.76 -29.37
C ILE A 145 -5.86 -18.69 -29.24
N VAL A 146 -4.66 -19.04 -28.80
CA VAL A 146 -3.57 -18.06 -28.62
C VAL A 146 -3.13 -17.51 -29.97
N THR A 147 -3.54 -16.27 -30.26
CA THR A 147 -3.22 -15.58 -31.54
C THR A 147 -2.03 -14.61 -31.44
N VAL A 148 -1.55 -14.34 -30.23
CA VAL A 148 -0.48 -13.36 -29.99
C VAL A 148 0.87 -14.09 -29.96
N ASP A 149 1.77 -13.68 -30.83
CA ASP A 149 3.15 -14.20 -30.86
C ASP A 149 3.95 -13.69 -29.64
N ALA A 150 4.79 -14.54 -29.07
CA ALA A 150 5.62 -14.24 -27.92
C ALA A 150 6.53 -13.00 -28.14
N ASN A 151 7.14 -12.89 -29.32
CA ASN A 151 8.00 -11.76 -29.68
C ASN A 151 7.21 -10.44 -29.79
N SER A 152 5.97 -10.50 -30.28
CA SER A 152 5.12 -9.33 -30.39
C SER A 152 4.75 -8.78 -29.00
N SER A 153 4.50 -9.64 -28.02
CA SER A 153 4.25 -9.24 -26.62
C SER A 153 5.44 -8.55 -25.99
N GLN A 154 6.66 -9.04 -26.22
CA GLN A 154 7.89 -8.41 -25.70
C GLN A 154 8.14 -7.05 -26.36
N THR A 155 8.01 -6.97 -27.68
CA THR A 155 8.21 -5.71 -28.43
C THR A 155 7.20 -4.66 -28.03
N ALA A 156 5.92 -5.02 -27.93
CA ALA A 156 4.87 -4.12 -27.46
C ALA A 156 5.09 -3.70 -25.99
N GLY A 157 5.52 -4.63 -25.14
CA GLY A 157 5.87 -4.33 -23.75
C GLY A 157 7.02 -3.34 -23.61
N ALA A 158 8.05 -3.46 -24.47
CA ALA A 158 9.15 -2.49 -24.50
C ALA A 158 8.68 -1.10 -24.97
N ALA A 159 7.83 -1.03 -25.99
CA ALA A 159 7.26 0.23 -26.46
C ALA A 159 6.39 0.91 -25.36
N ILE A 160 5.55 0.16 -24.68
CA ILE A 160 4.75 0.64 -23.55
C ILE A 160 5.65 1.15 -22.41
N LEU A 161 6.70 0.41 -22.06
CA LEU A 161 7.66 0.83 -21.04
C LEU A 161 8.31 2.17 -21.38
N GLU A 162 8.75 2.37 -22.61
CA GLU A 162 9.36 3.62 -23.05
C GLU A 162 8.38 4.80 -22.98
N ARG A 163 7.13 4.59 -23.37
CA ARG A 163 6.08 5.62 -23.29
C ARG A 163 5.74 6.00 -21.86
N ILE A 164 5.64 5.03 -20.96
CA ILE A 164 5.42 5.32 -19.54
C ILE A 164 6.63 6.04 -18.93
N HIS A 165 7.85 5.68 -19.33
CA HIS A 165 9.05 6.32 -18.80
C HIS A 165 9.21 7.77 -19.26
N SER A 166 8.78 8.09 -20.48
CA SER A 166 8.87 9.42 -21.09
C SER A 166 7.75 10.38 -20.67
N ALA A 167 6.67 9.86 -20.10
CA ALA A 167 5.56 10.66 -19.58
C ALA A 167 5.88 11.23 -18.19
#